data_5f14ae6741a8fab0edec7d4acc8b08a6
#
_entry.id   5f14ae6741a8fab0edec7d4acc8b08a6
#
_cell.length_a   1.000
_cell.length_b   1.000
_cell.length_c   1.000
_cell.angle_alpha   90.00
_cell.angle_beta   90.00
_cell.angle_gamma   90.00
#
_symmetry.space_group_name_H-M   'P 1'
#
loop_
_entity.id
_entity.type
_entity.pdbx_description
1 polymer ?
#
loop_
_entity_poly.entity_id
_entity_poly.type
_entity_poly.pdbx_seq_one_letter_code
_entity_poly.pdbx_strand_id
1 'polypeptide(L)'
;MEKHYGSGDGKGQRILNPVTEVYMEEGSSMEMEMEQIKGVDSTDRQTIAELKGDARLVVKERLMTHGTQTAVSGYQVNLNGAGATADVVSRSVARDDSSQTFNARITGNAPCSGHTECDSIIMDNGHILAIPSLEANNVDAMLVHEAAIGKIAGDQLIKLMTLGLTEQQAEEQIINGFLR
;
A
#
# COMPACT_ATOMS: atom_id res chain seq x y z
N MET A 1 -13.39 -9.64 5.45
CA MET A 1 -12.20 -10.08 4.67
C MET A 1 -12.68 -10.53 3.32
N GLU A 2 -12.31 -9.81 2.28
CA GLU A 2 -12.62 -10.17 0.90
C GLU A 2 -11.40 -10.85 0.28
N LYS A 3 -11.56 -12.06 -0.26
CA LYS A 3 -10.49 -12.81 -0.91
C LYS A 3 -10.89 -13.10 -2.35
N HIS A 4 -10.14 -12.58 -3.30
CA HIS A 4 -10.30 -12.88 -4.71
C HIS A 4 -9.31 -13.96 -5.12
N TYR A 5 -9.83 -15.11 -5.56
CA TYR A 5 -9.04 -16.18 -6.14
C TYR A 5 -9.31 -16.25 -7.64
N GLY A 6 -8.31 -15.89 -8.44
CA GLY A 6 -8.36 -16.14 -9.88
C GLY A 6 -7.84 -17.53 -10.18
N SER A 7 -8.73 -18.45 -10.57
CA SER A 7 -8.34 -19.69 -11.25
C SER A 7 -8.71 -19.52 -12.71
N GLY A 8 -7.75 -19.32 -13.59
CA GLY A 8 -8.03 -19.19 -14.99
C GLY A 8 -7.28 -20.24 -15.78
N ASP A 9 -8.01 -21.17 -16.41
CA ASP A 9 -7.51 -22.00 -17.50
C ASP A 9 -7.51 -21.24 -18.83
N GLY A 10 -7.87 -19.94 -18.78
CA GLY A 10 -7.99 -19.06 -19.92
C GLY A 10 -6.64 -18.52 -20.41
N LYS A 11 -6.55 -18.24 -21.70
CA LYS A 11 -5.37 -17.61 -22.35
C LYS A 11 -5.37 -16.07 -22.22
N GLY A 12 -6.26 -15.48 -21.41
CA GLY A 12 -6.40 -14.04 -21.23
C GLY A 12 -5.63 -13.50 -20.02
N GLN A 13 -5.47 -12.19 -19.97
CA GLN A 13 -4.92 -11.49 -18.81
C GLN A 13 -5.91 -11.51 -17.64
N ARG A 14 -5.40 -11.67 -16.43
CA ARG A 14 -6.16 -11.58 -15.17
C ARG A 14 -6.06 -10.15 -14.67
N ILE A 15 -7.12 -9.38 -14.87
CA ILE A 15 -7.20 -7.96 -14.52
C ILE A 15 -8.19 -7.79 -13.36
N LEU A 16 -7.77 -7.05 -12.32
CA LEU A 16 -8.58 -6.74 -11.15
C LEU A 16 -8.51 -5.24 -10.85
N ASN A 17 -9.56 -4.50 -11.19
CA ASN A 17 -9.63 -3.03 -11.00
C ASN A 17 -10.80 -2.67 -10.07
N PRO A 18 -10.69 -2.93 -8.75
CA PRO A 18 -11.77 -2.62 -7.80
C PRO A 18 -11.78 -1.13 -7.47
N VAL A 19 -12.99 -0.59 -7.29
CA VAL A 19 -13.24 0.71 -6.68
C VAL A 19 -13.95 0.47 -5.35
N THR A 20 -13.38 1.00 -4.26
CA THR A 20 -13.96 0.93 -2.92
C THR A 20 -14.30 2.34 -2.45
N GLU A 21 -15.55 2.57 -2.11
CA GLU A 21 -16.01 3.82 -1.51
C GLU A 21 -16.35 3.59 -0.04
N VAL A 22 -15.82 4.45 0.82
CA VAL A 22 -15.97 4.39 2.28
C VAL A 22 -16.55 5.70 2.78
N TYR A 23 -17.72 5.62 3.40
CA TYR A 23 -18.37 6.77 4.02
C TYR A 23 -18.44 6.52 5.53
N MET A 24 -17.70 7.33 6.30
CA MET A 24 -17.59 7.17 7.75
C MET A 24 -18.33 8.28 8.47
N GLU A 25 -19.36 7.87 9.22
CA GLU A 25 -20.12 8.79 10.09
C GLU A 25 -19.30 9.18 11.32
N GLU A 26 -19.78 10.21 12.03
CA GLU A 26 -19.13 10.75 13.22
C GLU A 26 -18.85 9.65 14.27
N GLY A 27 -17.63 9.63 14.80
CA GLY A 27 -17.16 8.69 15.82
C GLY A 27 -16.99 7.24 15.36
N SER A 28 -17.16 6.96 14.06
CA SER A 28 -16.96 5.59 13.55
C SER A 28 -15.49 5.21 13.41
N SER A 29 -15.19 3.91 13.44
CA SER A 29 -13.85 3.39 13.25
C SER A 29 -13.85 2.23 12.28
N MET A 30 -12.87 2.22 11.35
CA MET A 30 -12.70 1.16 10.37
C MET A 30 -11.22 0.82 10.20
N GLU A 31 -10.92 -0.47 10.14
CA GLU A 31 -9.61 -0.98 9.72
C GLU A 31 -9.80 -1.84 8.47
N MET A 32 -9.01 -1.53 7.44
CA MET A 32 -8.98 -2.27 6.17
C MET A 32 -7.61 -2.90 5.99
N GLU A 33 -7.59 -4.21 5.80
CA GLU A 33 -6.38 -4.93 5.38
C GLU A 33 -6.55 -5.39 3.94
N MET A 34 -5.60 -5.04 3.09
CA MET A 34 -5.57 -5.43 1.69
C MET A 34 -4.28 -6.17 1.41
N GLU A 35 -4.39 -7.37 0.88
CA GLU A 35 -3.26 -8.21 0.56
C GLU A 35 -3.37 -8.72 -0.88
N GLN A 36 -2.34 -8.44 -1.69
CA GLN A 36 -2.22 -8.92 -3.05
C GLN A 36 -0.80 -9.41 -3.30
N ILE A 37 -0.59 -10.72 -3.14
CA ILE A 37 0.72 -11.37 -3.28
C ILE A 37 0.82 -12.15 -4.59
N LYS A 38 -0.30 -12.69 -5.08
CA LYS A 38 -0.36 -13.54 -6.29
C LYS A 38 -1.73 -13.44 -6.95
N GLY A 39 -1.82 -13.87 -8.21
CA GLY A 39 -3.08 -14.22 -8.83
C GLY A 39 -3.60 -13.26 -9.88
N VAL A 40 -3.00 -12.08 -10.08
CA VAL A 40 -3.40 -11.11 -11.11
C VAL A 40 -2.19 -10.69 -11.94
N ASP A 41 -2.44 -10.35 -13.20
CA ASP A 41 -1.41 -9.84 -14.10
C ASP A 41 -1.39 -8.30 -14.09
N SER A 42 -2.52 -7.69 -13.82
CA SER A 42 -2.66 -6.24 -13.68
C SER A 42 -3.75 -5.88 -12.65
N THR A 43 -3.49 -4.85 -11.86
CA THR A 43 -4.51 -4.25 -10.98
C THR A 43 -4.43 -2.73 -11.01
N ASP A 44 -5.60 -2.08 -10.96
CA ASP A 44 -5.76 -0.66 -10.67
C ASP A 44 -6.84 -0.55 -9.58
N ARG A 45 -6.39 -0.47 -8.34
CA ARG A 45 -7.26 -0.38 -7.17
C ARG A 45 -7.43 1.08 -6.77
N GLN A 46 -8.68 1.51 -6.62
CA GLN A 46 -9.00 2.85 -6.15
C GLN A 46 -9.81 2.76 -4.85
N THR A 47 -9.39 3.49 -3.82
CA THR A 47 -10.10 3.61 -2.54
C THR A 47 -10.39 5.08 -2.27
N ILE A 48 -11.66 5.41 -2.12
CA ILE A 48 -12.13 6.77 -1.86
C ILE A 48 -12.82 6.75 -0.50
N ALA A 49 -12.35 7.59 0.44
CA ALA A 49 -12.89 7.63 1.80
C ALA A 49 -13.29 9.06 2.20
N GLU A 50 -14.49 9.18 2.77
CA GLU A 50 -15.06 10.41 3.31
C GLU A 50 -15.26 10.24 4.82
N LEU A 51 -14.54 11.01 5.64
CA LEU A 51 -14.56 10.90 7.10
C LEU A 51 -15.21 12.13 7.74
N LYS A 52 -16.26 11.91 8.53
CA LYS A 52 -16.87 12.92 9.40
C LYS A 52 -16.10 13.06 10.73
N GLY A 53 -16.59 13.90 11.63
CA GLY A 53 -15.91 14.19 12.90
C GLY A 53 -15.60 12.95 13.73
N ASP A 54 -14.43 12.92 14.37
CA ASP A 54 -13.94 11.82 15.21
C ASP A 54 -13.94 10.45 14.54
N ALA A 55 -14.14 10.37 13.21
CA ALA A 55 -14.03 9.14 12.46
C ALA A 55 -12.56 8.71 12.31
N ARG A 56 -12.29 7.40 12.44
CA ARG A 56 -10.94 6.85 12.35
C ARG A 56 -10.84 5.76 11.30
N LEU A 57 -10.00 5.98 10.28
CA LEU A 57 -9.68 5.01 9.23
C LEU A 57 -8.24 4.55 9.37
N VAL A 58 -8.02 3.23 9.34
CA VAL A 58 -6.70 2.61 9.20
C VAL A 58 -6.72 1.70 7.98
N VAL A 59 -5.77 1.91 7.08
CA VAL A 59 -5.59 1.07 5.89
C VAL A 59 -4.20 0.47 5.93
N LYS A 60 -4.12 -0.86 5.81
CA LYS A 60 -2.88 -1.60 5.68
C LYS A 60 -2.88 -2.38 4.36
N GLU A 61 -1.97 -2.03 3.48
CA GLU A 61 -1.79 -2.71 2.21
C GLU A 61 -0.51 -3.53 2.21
N ARG A 62 -0.58 -4.76 1.70
CA ARG A 62 0.57 -5.62 1.39
C ARG A 62 0.50 -6.02 -0.06
N LEU A 63 1.47 -5.57 -0.84
CA LEU A 63 1.48 -5.76 -2.28
C LEU A 63 2.79 -6.40 -2.73
N MET A 64 2.68 -7.43 -3.56
CA MET A 64 3.84 -8.01 -4.24
C MET A 64 3.54 -8.20 -5.72
N THR A 65 4.46 -7.76 -6.57
CA THR A 65 4.42 -7.98 -8.01
C THR A 65 5.68 -8.68 -8.49
N HIS A 66 5.54 -9.48 -9.54
CA HIS A 66 6.65 -10.23 -10.15
C HIS A 66 6.42 -10.43 -11.65
N GLY A 67 7.43 -10.93 -12.38
CA GLY A 67 7.36 -11.06 -13.83
C GLY A 67 7.15 -9.69 -14.49
N THR A 68 6.12 -9.55 -15.29
CA THR A 68 5.74 -8.30 -15.95
C THR A 68 4.43 -7.71 -15.40
N GLN A 69 4.06 -8.06 -14.18
CA GLN A 69 2.84 -7.58 -13.54
C GLN A 69 2.88 -6.08 -13.29
N THR A 70 1.69 -5.47 -13.32
CA THR A 70 1.53 -4.06 -13.01
C THR A 70 0.50 -3.87 -11.89
N ALA A 71 0.76 -2.94 -10.98
CA ALA A 71 -0.18 -2.61 -9.92
C ALA A 71 -0.24 -1.10 -9.69
N VAL A 72 -1.45 -0.59 -9.61
CA VAL A 72 -1.73 0.79 -9.17
C VAL A 72 -2.58 0.71 -7.90
N SER A 73 -2.12 1.36 -6.84
CA SER A 73 -2.87 1.54 -5.60
C SER A 73 -3.16 3.03 -5.42
N GLY A 74 -4.42 3.41 -5.60
CA GLY A 74 -4.92 4.77 -5.45
C GLY A 74 -5.73 4.94 -4.16
N TYR A 75 -5.38 5.95 -3.37
CA TYR A 75 -6.10 6.35 -2.17
C TYR A 75 -6.46 7.83 -2.25
N GLN A 76 -7.73 8.12 -2.05
CA GLN A 76 -8.23 9.48 -1.86
C GLN A 76 -8.98 9.52 -0.54
N VAL A 77 -8.47 10.26 0.44
CA VAL A 77 -9.06 10.36 1.76
C VAL A 77 -9.38 11.82 2.08
N ASN A 78 -10.63 12.10 2.34
CA ASN A 78 -11.13 13.43 2.70
C ASN A 78 -11.52 13.45 4.18
N LEU A 79 -10.78 14.24 4.97
CA LEU A 79 -11.01 14.44 6.40
C LEU A 79 -11.88 15.67 6.59
N ASN A 80 -13.20 15.47 6.64
CA ASN A 80 -14.20 16.55 6.58
C ASN A 80 -14.70 17.03 7.94
N GLY A 81 -14.39 16.30 9.01
CA GLY A 81 -14.85 16.66 10.36
C GLY A 81 -13.71 16.83 11.36
N ALA A 82 -13.94 17.62 12.40
CA ALA A 82 -12.98 17.81 13.48
C ALA A 82 -12.67 16.47 14.17
N GLY A 83 -11.41 16.23 14.52
CA GLY A 83 -10.97 14.99 15.13
C GLY A 83 -10.87 13.78 14.19
N ALA A 84 -11.23 13.94 12.91
CA ALA A 84 -11.08 12.86 11.93
C ALA A 84 -9.60 12.45 11.77
N THR A 85 -9.35 11.14 11.71
CA THR A 85 -8.00 10.59 11.56
C THR A 85 -7.93 9.52 10.47
N ALA A 86 -6.87 9.55 9.68
CA ALA A 86 -6.58 8.50 8.70
C ALA A 86 -5.11 8.11 8.75
N ASP A 87 -4.87 6.79 8.66
CA ASP A 87 -3.54 6.19 8.56
C ASP A 87 -3.55 5.17 7.42
N VAL A 88 -2.77 5.44 6.37
CA VAL A 88 -2.69 4.60 5.17
C VAL A 88 -1.26 4.13 4.99
N VAL A 89 -1.01 2.87 5.28
CA VAL A 89 0.31 2.24 5.20
C VAL A 89 0.33 1.21 4.08
N SER A 90 1.23 1.38 3.11
CA SER A 90 1.49 0.41 2.04
C SER A 90 2.90 -0.15 2.17
N ARG A 91 3.00 -1.47 2.29
CA ARG A 91 4.25 -2.22 2.19
C ARG A 91 4.27 -3.06 0.93
N SER A 92 5.27 -2.83 0.09
CA SER A 92 5.28 -3.48 -1.21
C SER A 92 6.64 -4.02 -1.64
N VAL A 93 6.61 -5.04 -2.51
CA VAL A 93 7.80 -5.63 -3.12
C VAL A 93 7.58 -5.75 -4.62
N ALA A 94 8.46 -5.15 -5.43
CA ALA A 94 8.48 -5.32 -6.87
C ALA A 94 9.70 -6.14 -7.29
N ARG A 95 9.47 -7.23 -8.04
CA ARG A 95 10.51 -8.14 -8.55
C ARG A 95 10.47 -8.24 -10.06
N ASP A 96 11.53 -8.82 -10.62
CA ASP A 96 11.70 -9.05 -12.07
C ASP A 96 11.53 -7.73 -12.85
N ASP A 97 10.66 -7.69 -13.86
CA ASP A 97 10.35 -6.50 -14.67
C ASP A 97 8.98 -5.91 -14.29
N SER A 98 8.50 -6.15 -13.09
CA SER A 98 7.19 -5.67 -12.63
C SER A 98 7.21 -4.20 -12.22
N SER A 99 6.04 -3.56 -12.23
CA SER A 99 5.91 -2.16 -11.87
C SER A 99 4.75 -1.89 -10.93
N GLN A 100 4.96 -0.95 -10.00
CA GLN A 100 3.95 -0.51 -9.04
C GLN A 100 3.86 1.02 -9.01
N THR A 101 2.66 1.54 -8.81
CA THR A 101 2.42 2.95 -8.54
C THR A 101 1.56 3.07 -7.28
N PHE A 102 2.07 3.77 -6.29
CA PHE A 102 1.32 4.17 -5.10
C PHE A 102 0.94 5.64 -5.22
N ASN A 103 -0.35 5.93 -5.27
CA ASN A 103 -0.89 7.27 -5.40
C ASN A 103 -1.81 7.54 -4.20
N ALA A 104 -1.39 8.41 -3.29
CA ALA A 104 -2.15 8.72 -2.09
C ALA A 104 -2.40 10.23 -1.99
N ARG A 105 -3.67 10.62 -1.97
CA ARG A 105 -4.11 11.98 -1.69
C ARG A 105 -4.86 12.02 -0.37
N ILE A 106 -4.41 12.88 0.54
CA ILE A 106 -5.16 13.22 1.76
C ILE A 106 -5.51 14.71 1.75
N THR A 107 -6.79 15.00 1.94
CA THR A 107 -7.32 16.36 2.05
C THR A 107 -7.86 16.59 3.46
N GLY A 108 -7.30 17.55 4.18
CA GLY A 108 -7.74 17.95 5.52
C GLY A 108 -8.61 19.22 5.47
N ASN A 109 -9.93 19.06 5.58
CA ASN A 109 -10.90 20.14 5.50
C ASN A 109 -11.32 20.71 6.87
N ALA A 110 -10.89 20.09 7.96
CA ALA A 110 -11.18 20.43 9.34
C ALA A 110 -9.93 20.24 10.21
N PRO A 111 -9.94 20.59 11.52
CA PRO A 111 -8.90 20.16 12.45
C PRO A 111 -8.84 18.64 12.50
N CYS A 112 -7.82 18.04 11.88
CA CYS A 112 -7.74 16.59 11.62
C CYS A 112 -6.29 16.13 11.55
N SER A 113 -6.07 14.81 11.48
CA SER A 113 -4.76 14.22 11.32
C SER A 113 -4.78 13.14 10.24
N GLY A 114 -3.86 13.24 9.28
CA GLY A 114 -3.70 12.26 8.20
C GLY A 114 -2.25 11.83 8.04
N HIS A 115 -2.02 10.53 7.93
CA HIS A 115 -0.71 9.96 7.68
C HIS A 115 -0.78 8.98 6.50
N THR A 116 0.23 9.04 5.63
CA THR A 116 0.47 8.01 4.62
C THR A 116 1.90 7.54 4.66
N GLU A 117 2.11 6.25 4.58
CA GLU A 117 3.43 5.61 4.51
C GLU A 117 3.51 4.68 3.31
N CYS A 118 4.61 4.77 2.57
CA CYS A 118 4.90 3.88 1.44
C CYS A 118 6.30 3.30 1.59
N ASP A 119 6.38 2.11 2.16
CA ASP A 119 7.63 1.37 2.30
C ASP A 119 7.72 0.29 1.22
N SER A 120 8.86 0.26 0.52
CA SER A 120 8.96 -0.63 -0.64
C SER A 120 10.34 -1.22 -0.84
N ILE A 121 10.39 -2.50 -1.20
CA ILE A 121 11.60 -3.21 -1.62
C ILE A 121 11.56 -3.41 -3.14
N ILE A 122 12.63 -2.96 -3.80
CA ILE A 122 12.85 -3.20 -5.23
C ILE A 122 13.90 -4.32 -5.38
N MET A 123 13.57 -5.31 -6.19
CA MET A 123 14.47 -6.40 -6.59
C MET A 123 14.56 -6.45 -8.11
N ASP A 124 15.68 -6.97 -8.62
CA ASP A 124 15.94 -7.11 -10.05
C ASP A 124 15.76 -5.78 -10.83
N ASN A 125 14.89 -5.77 -11.82
CA ASN A 125 14.50 -4.59 -12.61
C ASN A 125 13.15 -4.02 -12.17
N GLY A 126 12.64 -4.40 -11.01
CA GLY A 126 11.38 -3.90 -10.48
C GLY A 126 11.33 -2.37 -10.42
N HIS A 127 10.17 -1.79 -10.65
CA HIS A 127 9.98 -0.34 -10.64
C HIS A 127 8.84 0.06 -9.72
N ILE A 128 9.10 1.06 -8.86
CA ILE A 128 8.09 1.59 -7.93
C ILE A 128 8.09 3.11 -8.02
N LEU A 129 6.88 3.67 -8.15
CA LEU A 129 6.62 5.09 -8.18
C LEU A 129 5.65 5.47 -7.06
N ALA A 130 6.05 6.35 -6.14
CA ALA A 130 5.18 6.93 -5.13
C ALA A 130 4.81 8.38 -5.50
N ILE A 131 3.51 8.69 -5.46
CA ILE A 131 2.96 10.00 -5.81
C ILE A 131 2.08 10.49 -4.64
N PRO A 132 2.67 11.04 -3.58
CA PRO A 132 1.90 11.59 -2.48
C PRO A 132 1.33 12.97 -2.83
N SER A 133 0.13 13.26 -2.30
CA SER A 133 -0.50 14.58 -2.39
C SER A 133 -1.18 14.91 -1.05
N LEU A 134 -0.72 15.95 -0.38
CA LEU A 134 -1.29 16.43 0.87
C LEU A 134 -1.88 17.81 0.67
N GLU A 135 -3.15 17.99 1.03
CA GLU A 135 -3.87 19.25 0.87
C GLU A 135 -4.49 19.65 2.22
N ALA A 136 -3.89 20.61 2.91
CA ALA A 136 -4.37 21.12 4.19
C ALA A 136 -5.20 22.39 3.97
N ASN A 137 -6.51 22.26 3.94
CA ASN A 137 -7.47 23.35 3.77
C ASN A 137 -7.84 24.03 5.11
N ASN A 138 -7.43 23.43 6.22
CA ASN A 138 -7.62 23.96 7.56
C ASN A 138 -6.27 24.17 8.24
N VAL A 139 -6.13 25.25 9.00
CA VAL A 139 -4.85 25.61 9.67
C VAL A 139 -4.43 24.60 10.75
N ASP A 140 -5.40 23.88 11.31
CA ASP A 140 -5.17 22.84 12.32
C ASP A 140 -5.17 21.43 11.73
N ALA A 141 -5.14 21.30 10.39
CA ALA A 141 -4.95 20.00 9.74
C ALA A 141 -3.47 19.60 9.76
N MET A 142 -3.17 18.44 10.35
CA MET A 142 -1.84 17.84 10.39
C MET A 142 -1.76 16.66 9.41
N LEU A 143 -1.06 16.86 8.31
CA LEU A 143 -0.91 15.84 7.27
C LEU A 143 0.56 15.49 7.08
N VAL A 144 0.89 14.21 7.09
CA VAL A 144 2.26 13.70 6.97
C VAL A 144 2.31 12.60 5.91
N HIS A 145 3.38 12.61 5.12
CA HIS A 145 3.73 11.50 4.24
C HIS A 145 5.16 11.05 4.51
N GLU A 146 5.36 9.73 4.61
CA GLU A 146 6.66 9.09 4.72
C GLU A 146 6.84 8.05 3.62
N ALA A 147 8.06 7.90 3.11
CA ALA A 147 8.37 6.89 2.12
C ALA A 147 9.79 6.37 2.27
N ALA A 148 9.95 5.06 2.21
CA ALA A 148 11.24 4.39 2.11
C ALA A 148 11.22 3.40 0.94
N ILE A 149 11.91 3.73 -0.15
CA ILE A 149 11.98 2.88 -1.34
C ILE A 149 13.45 2.50 -1.55
N GLY A 150 13.75 1.21 -1.53
CA GLY A 150 15.12 0.76 -1.66
C GLY A 150 15.27 -0.72 -2.01
N LYS A 151 16.53 -1.17 -2.05
CA LYS A 151 16.89 -2.58 -2.22
C LYS A 151 17.22 -3.21 -0.88
N ILE A 152 17.14 -4.54 -0.82
CA ILE A 152 17.63 -5.29 0.35
C ILE A 152 19.12 -4.98 0.55
N ALA A 153 19.49 -4.60 1.77
CA ALA A 153 20.88 -4.31 2.09
C ALA A 153 21.72 -5.59 2.07
N GLY A 154 22.86 -5.55 1.38
CA GLY A 154 23.74 -6.73 1.21
C GLY A 154 24.24 -7.30 2.52
N ASP A 155 24.47 -6.49 3.55
CA ASP A 155 24.89 -6.92 4.89
C ASP A 155 23.79 -7.73 5.61
N GLN A 156 22.52 -7.43 5.38
CA GLN A 156 21.40 -8.23 5.89
C GLN A 156 21.37 -9.61 5.26
N LEU A 157 21.56 -9.69 3.93
CA LEU A 157 21.65 -10.98 3.21
C LEU A 157 22.85 -11.79 3.71
N ILE A 158 24.03 -11.19 3.77
CA ILE A 158 25.25 -11.85 4.26
C ILE A 158 25.04 -12.40 5.67
N LYS A 159 24.44 -11.61 6.56
CA LYS A 159 24.17 -12.05 7.94
C LYS A 159 23.28 -13.30 8.00
N LEU A 160 22.22 -13.35 7.20
CA LEU A 160 21.35 -14.52 7.15
C LEU A 160 22.06 -15.74 6.50
N MET A 161 22.87 -15.49 5.48
CA MET A 161 23.68 -16.56 4.85
C MET A 161 24.72 -17.14 5.79
N THR A 162 25.31 -16.35 6.69
CA THR A 162 26.22 -16.88 7.74
C THR A 162 25.52 -17.78 8.76
N LEU A 163 24.18 -17.70 8.85
CA LEU A 163 23.36 -18.62 9.66
C LEU A 163 22.95 -19.89 8.90
N GLY A 164 23.48 -20.09 7.69
CA GLY A 164 23.27 -21.31 6.88
C GLY A 164 22.14 -21.24 5.86
N LEU A 165 21.55 -20.07 5.64
CA LEU A 165 20.56 -19.88 4.58
C LEU A 165 21.24 -19.69 3.22
N THR A 166 20.61 -20.18 2.15
CA THR A 166 20.97 -19.77 0.79
C THR A 166 20.58 -18.32 0.58
N GLU A 167 21.15 -17.65 -0.42
CA GLU A 167 20.78 -16.27 -0.77
C GLU A 167 19.26 -16.12 -1.00
N GLN A 168 18.68 -17.02 -1.79
CA GLN A 168 17.23 -17.04 -2.04
C GLN A 168 16.41 -17.20 -0.74
N GLN A 169 16.83 -18.08 0.16
CA GLN A 169 16.15 -18.24 1.45
C GLN A 169 16.28 -17.00 2.34
N ALA A 170 17.42 -16.32 2.29
CA ALA A 170 17.65 -15.08 3.02
C ALA A 170 16.73 -13.96 2.50
N GLU A 171 16.65 -13.79 1.17
CA GLU A 171 15.73 -12.85 0.52
C GLU A 171 14.27 -13.13 0.92
N GLU A 172 13.81 -14.38 0.80
CA GLU A 172 12.46 -14.78 1.16
C GLU A 172 12.14 -14.47 2.64
N GLN A 173 13.09 -14.68 3.55
CA GLN A 173 12.91 -14.34 4.96
C GLN A 173 12.77 -12.83 5.20
N ILE A 174 13.56 -12.02 4.51
CA ILE A 174 13.48 -10.56 4.61
C ILE A 174 12.15 -10.07 4.06
N ILE A 175 11.74 -10.53 2.88
CA ILE A 175 10.47 -10.16 2.24
C ILE A 175 9.28 -10.56 3.13
N ASN A 176 9.27 -11.79 3.63
CA ASN A 176 8.20 -12.28 4.49
C ASN A 176 8.13 -11.49 5.81
N GLY A 177 9.27 -11.06 6.35
CA GLY A 177 9.32 -10.21 7.53
C GLY A 177 8.83 -8.79 7.27
N PHE A 178 9.16 -8.25 6.10
CA PHE A 178 8.78 -6.90 5.68
C PHE A 178 7.29 -6.77 5.37
N LEU A 179 6.68 -7.78 4.74
CA LEU A 179 5.26 -7.82 4.40
C LEU A 179 4.34 -8.27 5.57
N ARG A 180 4.85 -8.50 6.76
CA ARG A 180 4.05 -8.75 7.97
C ARG A 180 3.64 -7.43 8.60
#